data_325a59b89474d4667a6ba4d7067b3987
#
_entry.id   325a59b89474d4667a6ba4d7067b3987
#
_cell.length_a   1.000
_cell.length_b   1.000
_cell.length_c   1.000
_cell.angle_alpha   90.00
_cell.angle_beta   90.00
_cell.angle_gamma   90.00
#
_symmetry.space_group_name_H-M   'P 1'
#
loop_
_entity.id
_entity.type
_entity.pdbx_description
1 polymer ?
#
loop_
_entity_poly.entity_id
_entity_poly.type
_entity_poly.pdbx_seq_one_letter_code
_entity_poly.pdbx_strand_id
1 'polypeptide(L)'
;MCWKILLAGLLVCVAAGTLHSREVEATGSATIYSNNTGSARIQALKNAQRQAVEQGVGVVIDSNTLARNYEVIRDEILSTSQGFVSNYEILKEGLASGGTVYEVTIRAEVEEGKIKDSLTALRILHKKMGNKRLMIVSHSQDPHALPRDNGAVTTTLGVVREEFNKAGFRMFNDQQMTRIYQAIEQEALVDRAVDNLLALALDQQAEILVQMEMIAGKRDQRGGGFWAVKTTLRLGIYDAATGRQIADIVTEGKELSAKKPGNYDWYRMLGKAGVRAGAEAGRQAISRIAEFYQNVGDFGFAYLIIFRNFSFNQEDAILDYLEGSPGFQQLSELKNTRNYLELELFSSEEKSRLRRKIRRDLRDLEIEVATQSVSGNRMVFINPDAG
;
A
#
# COMPACT_ATOMS: atom_id res chain seq x y z
N MET A 1 -48.92 53.96 23.79
CA MET A 1 -48.49 53.53 22.48
C MET A 1 -47.45 52.43 22.70
N CYS A 2 -47.91 51.13 22.73
CA CYS A 2 -47.11 49.99 23.08
C CYS A 2 -46.54 49.35 21.81
N TRP A 3 -45.20 49.23 21.70
CA TRP A 3 -44.53 48.50 20.65
C TRP A 3 -44.21 47.08 21.13
N LYS A 4 -44.87 46.11 20.57
CA LYS A 4 -44.62 44.68 20.81
C LYS A 4 -43.49 44.22 19.87
N ILE A 5 -42.36 43.83 20.43
CA ILE A 5 -41.25 43.15 19.74
C ILE A 5 -41.55 41.65 19.75
N LEU A 6 -41.78 41.10 18.58
CA LEU A 6 -41.92 39.66 18.35
C LEU A 6 -40.50 39.06 18.19
N LEU A 7 -40.06 38.26 19.15
CA LEU A 7 -38.84 37.44 19.04
C LEU A 7 -39.24 36.14 18.32
N ALA A 8 -38.82 36.01 17.07
CA ALA A 8 -38.91 34.75 16.33
C ALA A 8 -37.71 33.87 16.72
N GLY A 9 -37.97 32.85 17.53
CA GLY A 9 -36.98 31.83 17.86
C GLY A 9 -36.68 30.94 16.66
N LEU A 10 -35.45 31.01 16.15
CA LEU A 10 -34.95 30.10 15.13
C LEU A 10 -34.58 28.77 15.79
N LEU A 11 -35.41 27.74 15.62
CA LEU A 11 -35.18 26.39 16.08
C LEU A 11 -34.20 25.73 15.09
N VAL A 12 -32.89 25.71 15.44
CA VAL A 12 -31.91 24.95 14.69
C VAL A 12 -32.05 23.48 15.07
N CYS A 13 -32.75 22.72 14.22
CA CYS A 13 -32.71 21.26 14.28
C CYS A 13 -31.31 20.77 13.87
N VAL A 14 -30.47 20.51 14.86
CA VAL A 14 -29.25 19.72 14.67
C VAL A 14 -29.72 18.29 14.38
N ALA A 15 -29.68 17.88 13.12
CA ALA A 15 -29.82 16.48 12.73
C ALA A 15 -28.62 15.73 13.28
N ALA A 16 -28.74 15.13 14.45
CA ALA A 16 -27.81 14.15 14.97
C ALA A 16 -27.86 12.98 14.00
N GLY A 17 -26.79 12.80 13.19
CA GLY A 17 -26.59 11.62 12.39
C GLY A 17 -26.64 10.40 13.32
N THR A 18 -27.64 9.55 13.14
CA THR A 18 -27.77 8.31 13.90
C THR A 18 -26.59 7.42 13.51
N LEU A 19 -25.60 7.32 14.41
CA LEU A 19 -24.58 6.27 14.37
C LEU A 19 -25.34 4.94 14.45
N HIS A 20 -25.41 4.22 13.35
CA HIS A 20 -25.95 2.87 13.34
C HIS A 20 -24.89 1.95 13.94
N SER A 21 -25.00 1.70 15.24
CA SER A 21 -24.28 0.62 15.90
C SER A 21 -25.20 -0.61 15.93
N ARG A 22 -24.60 -1.77 15.70
CA ARG A 22 -25.29 -3.06 15.77
C ARG A 22 -24.71 -3.90 16.90
N GLU A 23 -25.59 -4.45 17.70
CA GLU A 23 -25.23 -5.41 18.75
C GLU A 23 -25.03 -6.81 18.13
N VAL A 24 -23.87 -7.41 18.37
CA VAL A 24 -23.46 -8.72 17.84
C VAL A 24 -22.88 -9.57 18.95
N GLU A 25 -23.32 -10.82 19.04
CA GLU A 25 -22.69 -11.82 19.91
C GLU A 25 -21.64 -12.62 19.13
N ALA A 26 -20.43 -12.70 19.67
CA ALA A 26 -19.32 -13.40 19.05
C ALA A 26 -18.48 -14.13 20.09
N THR A 27 -17.99 -15.33 19.70
CA THR A 27 -17.13 -16.15 20.55
C THR A 27 -15.75 -16.29 19.91
N GLY A 28 -14.71 -15.94 20.64
CA GLY A 28 -13.33 -16.16 20.24
C GLY A 28 -12.64 -17.18 21.13
N SER A 29 -11.71 -17.92 20.56
CA SER A 29 -10.92 -18.92 21.28
C SER A 29 -9.43 -18.74 21.01
N ALA A 30 -8.59 -19.19 21.96
CA ALA A 30 -7.13 -19.22 21.81
C ALA A 30 -6.53 -20.40 22.58
N THR A 31 -5.52 -21.02 21.99
CA THR A 31 -4.79 -22.14 22.62
C THR A 31 -3.92 -21.63 23.76
N ILE A 32 -3.94 -22.37 24.88
CA ILE A 32 -3.09 -22.07 26.03
C ILE A 32 -1.72 -22.71 25.80
N TYR A 33 -0.70 -21.89 25.70
CA TYR A 33 0.69 -22.31 25.60
C TYR A 33 1.39 -22.12 26.92
N SER A 34 2.19 -23.12 27.34
CA SER A 34 3.00 -23.07 28.56
C SER A 34 2.21 -22.67 29.83
N ASN A 35 0.98 -23.12 29.95
CA ASN A 35 0.08 -22.84 31.07
C ASN A 35 -0.24 -21.33 31.26
N ASN A 36 -0.01 -20.50 30.23
CA ASN A 36 -0.27 -19.06 30.28
C ASN A 36 -1.72 -18.76 29.86
N THR A 37 -2.64 -18.87 30.79
CA THR A 37 -4.07 -18.60 30.60
C THR A 37 -4.34 -17.12 30.35
N GLY A 38 -3.55 -16.20 30.94
CA GLY A 38 -3.71 -14.77 30.77
C GLY A 38 -3.47 -14.32 29.32
N SER A 39 -2.41 -14.83 28.67
CA SER A 39 -2.14 -14.54 27.26
C SER A 39 -3.22 -15.14 26.35
N ALA A 40 -3.68 -16.36 26.66
CA ALA A 40 -4.75 -17.02 25.90
C ALA A 40 -6.08 -16.25 26.03
N ARG A 41 -6.42 -15.74 27.21
CA ARG A 41 -7.60 -14.90 27.44
C ARG A 41 -7.59 -13.64 26.58
N ILE A 42 -6.46 -12.91 26.56
CA ILE A 42 -6.31 -11.69 25.75
C ILE A 42 -6.47 -12.01 24.25
N GLN A 43 -5.87 -13.09 23.80
CA GLN A 43 -5.97 -13.50 22.41
C GLN A 43 -7.39 -13.98 22.05
N ALA A 44 -8.06 -14.72 22.93
CA ALA A 44 -9.44 -15.14 22.76
C ALA A 44 -10.40 -13.93 22.66
N LEU A 45 -10.20 -12.91 23.51
CA LEU A 45 -10.97 -11.68 23.45
C LEU A 45 -10.77 -10.93 22.12
N LYS A 46 -9.53 -10.81 21.65
CA LYS A 46 -9.25 -10.22 20.33
C LYS A 46 -9.91 -10.99 19.20
N ASN A 47 -9.90 -12.31 19.27
CA ASN A 47 -10.56 -13.16 18.29
C ASN A 47 -12.08 -13.00 18.33
N ALA A 48 -12.69 -12.83 19.52
CA ALA A 48 -14.12 -12.55 19.67
C ALA A 48 -14.49 -11.20 19.04
N GLN A 49 -13.71 -10.14 19.31
CA GLN A 49 -13.92 -8.82 18.69
C GLN A 49 -13.79 -8.90 17.16
N ARG A 50 -12.79 -9.62 16.66
CA ARG A 50 -12.62 -9.84 15.22
C ARG A 50 -13.83 -10.53 14.60
N GLN A 51 -14.37 -11.56 15.24
CA GLN A 51 -15.58 -12.25 14.78
C GLN A 51 -16.83 -11.36 14.81
N ALA A 52 -16.97 -10.50 15.82
CA ALA A 52 -18.07 -9.54 15.88
C ALA A 52 -18.03 -8.58 14.68
N VAL A 53 -16.84 -8.03 14.37
CA VAL A 53 -16.66 -7.15 13.20
C VAL A 53 -16.88 -7.92 11.89
N GLU A 54 -16.44 -9.16 11.77
CA GLU A 54 -16.66 -10.00 10.58
C GLU A 54 -18.16 -10.21 10.30
N GLN A 55 -18.97 -10.41 11.34
CA GLN A 55 -20.44 -10.48 11.19
C GLN A 55 -21.03 -9.14 10.77
N GLY A 56 -20.57 -8.02 11.33
CA GLY A 56 -20.97 -6.67 10.94
C GLY A 56 -20.62 -6.35 9.48
N VAL A 57 -19.42 -6.70 9.05
CA VAL A 57 -18.96 -6.57 7.66
C VAL A 57 -19.81 -7.39 6.70
N GLY A 58 -20.17 -8.62 7.06
CA GLY A 58 -21.01 -9.50 6.24
C GLY A 58 -22.36 -8.87 5.86
N VAL A 59 -22.96 -8.13 6.78
CA VAL A 59 -24.25 -7.43 6.54
C VAL A 59 -24.10 -6.21 5.64
N VAL A 60 -23.01 -5.45 5.80
CA VAL A 60 -22.74 -4.25 4.98
C VAL A 60 -22.39 -4.61 3.52
N ILE A 61 -21.87 -5.82 3.30
CA ILE A 61 -21.35 -6.26 1.99
C ILE A 61 -22.40 -6.96 1.12
N ASP A 62 -23.54 -7.37 1.66
CA ASP A 62 -24.57 -8.17 0.94
C ASP A 62 -25.20 -7.49 -0.29
N SER A 63 -24.66 -6.37 -0.75
CA SER A 63 -25.05 -5.70 -1.99
C SER A 63 -23.95 -5.67 -3.05
N ASN A 64 -23.79 -6.78 -3.76
CA ASN A 64 -23.57 -6.89 -5.22
C ASN A 64 -22.28 -6.42 -5.91
N THR A 65 -21.18 -5.94 -5.30
CA THR A 65 -20.08 -5.45 -6.18
C THR A 65 -18.64 -5.74 -5.72
N LEU A 66 -18.42 -6.54 -4.69
CA LEU A 66 -17.10 -6.69 -4.04
C LEU A 66 -16.35 -7.99 -4.34
N ALA A 67 -16.79 -8.78 -5.30
CA ALA A 67 -16.30 -10.15 -5.50
C ALA A 67 -14.79 -10.28 -5.84
N ARG A 68 -14.13 -9.23 -6.34
CA ARG A 68 -12.70 -9.33 -6.73
C ARG A 68 -11.70 -8.87 -5.66
N ASN A 69 -12.09 -7.99 -4.74
CA ASN A 69 -11.18 -7.43 -3.74
C ASN A 69 -11.67 -7.67 -2.30
N TYR A 70 -12.68 -8.53 -2.14
CA TYR A 70 -13.35 -8.78 -0.87
C TYR A 70 -12.39 -9.27 0.23
N GLU A 71 -11.51 -10.22 -0.09
CA GLU A 71 -10.62 -10.80 0.92
C GLU A 71 -9.62 -9.79 1.48
N VAL A 72 -9.06 -8.92 0.62
CA VAL A 72 -8.11 -7.89 1.04
C VAL A 72 -8.77 -6.81 1.88
N ILE A 73 -9.94 -6.34 1.44
CA ILE A 73 -10.73 -5.34 2.17
C ILE A 73 -11.20 -5.90 3.51
N ARG A 74 -11.65 -7.15 3.54
CA ARG A 74 -12.02 -7.87 4.74
C ARG A 74 -10.85 -7.99 5.71
N ASP A 75 -9.67 -8.42 5.23
CA ASP A 75 -8.48 -8.59 6.05
C ASP A 75 -7.98 -7.26 6.62
N GLU A 76 -8.06 -6.17 5.86
CA GLU A 76 -7.73 -4.81 6.32
C GLU A 76 -8.69 -4.36 7.45
N ILE A 77 -10.00 -4.49 7.25
CA ILE A 77 -11.00 -4.18 8.28
C ILE A 77 -10.81 -5.07 9.51
N LEU A 78 -10.54 -6.36 9.32
CA LEU A 78 -10.34 -7.28 10.43
C LEU A 78 -9.02 -7.07 11.17
N SER A 79 -7.99 -6.52 10.52
CA SER A 79 -6.72 -6.16 11.17
C SER A 79 -6.90 -5.00 12.14
N THR A 80 -7.85 -4.10 11.87
CA THR A 80 -8.20 -2.92 12.68
C THR A 80 -9.49 -3.10 13.47
N SER A 81 -9.92 -4.36 13.70
CA SER A 81 -11.23 -4.70 14.29
C SER A 81 -11.55 -3.97 15.60
N GLN A 82 -10.55 -3.67 16.44
CA GLN A 82 -10.74 -2.94 17.69
C GLN A 82 -11.27 -1.50 17.47
N GLY A 83 -11.00 -0.88 16.32
CA GLY A 83 -11.51 0.45 15.96
C GLY A 83 -12.99 0.49 15.60
N PHE A 84 -13.58 -0.65 15.25
CA PHE A 84 -14.98 -0.77 14.85
C PHE A 84 -15.91 -1.28 15.98
N VAL A 85 -15.36 -1.68 17.12
CA VAL A 85 -16.10 -2.05 18.32
C VAL A 85 -16.11 -0.84 19.26
N SER A 86 -17.25 -0.21 19.44
CA SER A 86 -17.39 0.96 20.33
C SER A 86 -17.48 0.56 21.79
N ASN A 87 -18.14 -0.57 22.06
CA ASN A 87 -18.32 -1.10 23.41
C ASN A 87 -18.48 -2.63 23.34
N TYR A 88 -18.15 -3.33 24.42
CA TYR A 88 -18.43 -4.76 24.55
C TYR A 88 -18.61 -5.17 26.00
N GLU A 89 -19.41 -6.22 26.21
CA GLU A 89 -19.64 -6.91 27.47
C GLU A 89 -19.20 -8.37 27.35
N ILE A 90 -18.48 -8.88 28.33
CA ILE A 90 -18.12 -10.31 28.38
C ILE A 90 -19.30 -11.06 28.98
N LEU A 91 -19.96 -11.88 28.15
CA LEU A 91 -21.10 -12.70 28.59
C LEU A 91 -20.63 -13.99 29.26
N LYS A 92 -19.53 -14.58 28.74
CA LYS A 92 -18.98 -15.84 29.24
C LYS A 92 -17.48 -15.91 28.89
N GLU A 93 -16.68 -16.38 29.84
CA GLU A 93 -15.29 -16.74 29.59
C GLU A 93 -14.88 -17.95 30.43
N GLY A 94 -13.92 -18.72 29.92
CA GLY A 94 -13.40 -19.87 30.65
C GLY A 94 -12.59 -20.83 29.81
N LEU A 95 -12.19 -21.92 30.47
CA LEU A 95 -11.45 -23.02 29.84
C LEU A 95 -12.40 -23.93 29.06
N ALA A 96 -12.03 -24.27 27.85
CA ALA A 96 -12.72 -25.21 26.97
C ALA A 96 -11.75 -26.32 26.52
N SER A 97 -12.31 -27.35 25.85
CA SER A 97 -11.55 -28.45 25.26
C SER A 97 -10.54 -29.10 26.21
N GLY A 98 -11.01 -29.48 27.42
CA GLY A 98 -10.16 -30.15 28.39
C GLY A 98 -9.06 -29.29 29.00
N GLY A 99 -9.23 -27.97 29.04
CA GLY A 99 -8.28 -27.00 29.63
C GLY A 99 -7.14 -26.56 28.72
N THR A 100 -7.18 -26.92 27.45
CA THR A 100 -6.13 -26.53 26.47
C THR A 100 -6.46 -25.28 25.67
N VAL A 101 -7.72 -24.85 25.70
CA VAL A 101 -8.23 -23.67 24.97
C VAL A 101 -8.93 -22.73 25.95
N TYR A 102 -8.74 -21.46 25.81
CA TYR A 102 -9.52 -20.42 26.50
C TYR A 102 -10.55 -19.85 25.53
N GLU A 103 -11.80 -19.75 25.96
CA GLU A 103 -12.90 -19.17 25.18
C GLU A 103 -13.43 -17.89 25.85
N VAL A 104 -13.81 -16.90 25.03
CA VAL A 104 -14.46 -15.67 25.46
C VAL A 104 -15.64 -15.41 24.53
N THR A 105 -16.84 -15.29 25.10
CA THR A 105 -18.04 -14.84 24.38
C THR A 105 -18.33 -13.41 24.80
N ILE A 106 -18.46 -12.51 23.84
CA ILE A 106 -18.79 -11.12 24.06
C ILE A 106 -20.10 -10.75 23.35
N ARG A 107 -20.78 -9.76 23.91
CA ARG A 107 -21.77 -8.96 23.19
C ARG A 107 -21.11 -7.63 22.89
N ALA A 108 -20.99 -7.30 21.60
CA ALA A 108 -20.24 -6.14 21.12
C ALA A 108 -21.13 -5.23 20.30
N GLU A 109 -20.97 -3.94 20.47
CA GLU A 109 -21.55 -2.92 19.61
C GLU A 109 -20.60 -2.62 18.45
N VAL A 110 -21.01 -3.00 17.22
CA VAL A 110 -20.23 -2.80 16.00
C VAL A 110 -20.74 -1.59 15.25
N GLU A 111 -19.87 -0.65 14.96
CA GLU A 111 -20.18 0.58 14.24
C GLU A 111 -20.22 0.33 12.72
N GLU A 112 -21.36 -0.10 12.21
CA GLU A 112 -21.59 -0.37 10.78
C GLU A 112 -21.31 0.86 9.90
N GLY A 113 -21.59 2.07 10.40
CA GLY A 113 -21.27 3.32 9.71
C GLY A 113 -19.77 3.46 9.42
N LYS A 114 -18.92 3.26 10.40
CA LYS A 114 -17.45 3.31 10.23
C LYS A 114 -16.95 2.23 9.27
N ILE A 115 -17.51 1.01 9.33
CA ILE A 115 -17.19 -0.06 8.38
C ILE A 115 -17.57 0.36 6.97
N LYS A 116 -18.75 0.92 6.76
CA LYS A 116 -19.23 1.40 5.46
C LYS A 116 -18.36 2.52 4.91
N ASP A 117 -17.96 3.46 5.76
CA ASP A 117 -17.08 4.57 5.38
C ASP A 117 -15.69 4.04 4.98
N SER A 118 -15.13 3.12 5.75
CA SER A 118 -13.85 2.46 5.43
C SER A 118 -13.93 1.67 4.13
N LEU A 119 -15.01 0.92 3.90
CA LEU A 119 -15.26 0.22 2.63
C LEU A 119 -15.38 1.19 1.46
N THR A 120 -16.06 2.30 1.64
CA THR A 120 -16.24 3.32 0.61
C THR A 120 -14.92 4.00 0.29
N ALA A 121 -14.12 4.35 1.30
CA ALA A 121 -12.79 4.90 1.15
C ALA A 121 -11.87 3.93 0.39
N LEU A 122 -11.86 2.65 0.75
CA LEU A 122 -11.08 1.62 0.07
C LEU A 122 -11.52 1.42 -1.39
N ARG A 123 -12.83 1.45 -1.69
CA ARG A 123 -13.33 1.38 -3.07
C ARG A 123 -12.91 2.58 -3.91
N ILE A 124 -13.02 3.79 -3.37
CA ILE A 124 -12.56 5.02 -4.03
C ILE A 124 -11.06 4.93 -4.28
N LEU A 125 -10.32 4.45 -3.30
CA LEU A 125 -8.89 4.28 -3.38
C LEU A 125 -8.48 3.29 -4.46
N HIS A 126 -9.08 2.08 -4.49
CA HIS A 126 -8.83 1.11 -5.55
C HIS A 126 -9.17 1.66 -6.95
N LYS A 127 -10.24 2.45 -7.05
CA LYS A 127 -10.59 3.13 -8.29
C LYS A 127 -9.58 4.21 -8.67
N LYS A 128 -9.07 4.97 -7.69
CA LYS A 128 -8.03 6.01 -7.89
C LYS A 128 -6.66 5.41 -8.17
N MET A 129 -6.27 4.32 -7.51
CA MET A 129 -5.03 3.59 -7.80
C MET A 129 -5.02 2.99 -9.23
N GLY A 130 -6.20 2.91 -9.84
CA GLY A 130 -6.37 2.78 -11.29
C GLY A 130 -5.63 1.60 -11.90
N ASN A 131 -5.65 0.42 -11.25
CA ASN A 131 -5.03 -0.76 -11.84
C ASN A 131 -3.52 -0.58 -12.12
N LYS A 132 -2.82 0.10 -11.18
CA LYS A 132 -1.39 0.43 -11.32
C LYS A 132 -0.55 -0.81 -11.54
N ARG A 133 0.42 -0.69 -12.46
CA ARG A 133 1.37 -1.76 -12.77
C ARG A 133 2.53 -1.73 -11.79
N LEU A 134 2.72 -2.83 -11.09
CA LEU A 134 3.69 -2.96 -10.01
C LEU A 134 4.80 -3.94 -10.40
N MET A 135 6.06 -3.51 -10.26
CA MET A 135 7.25 -4.33 -10.46
C MET A 135 7.86 -4.67 -9.11
N ILE A 136 7.99 -5.95 -8.80
CA ILE A 136 8.71 -6.41 -7.61
C ILE A 136 10.03 -7.03 -8.03
N VAL A 137 11.12 -6.50 -7.50
CA VAL A 137 12.46 -7.05 -7.70
C VAL A 137 13.07 -7.49 -6.37
N SER A 138 13.62 -8.71 -6.34
CA SER A 138 14.49 -9.11 -5.25
C SER A 138 15.91 -8.69 -5.63
N HIS A 139 16.32 -7.57 -5.07
CA HIS A 139 17.65 -7.00 -5.28
C HIS A 139 18.11 -6.35 -3.99
N SER A 140 19.32 -6.61 -3.58
CA SER A 140 19.87 -6.10 -2.34
C SER A 140 21.26 -5.53 -2.53
N GLN A 141 21.50 -4.42 -1.84
CA GLN A 141 22.83 -3.85 -1.64
C GLN A 141 23.47 -4.36 -0.35
N ASP A 142 22.70 -4.96 0.56
CA ASP A 142 23.21 -5.52 1.80
C ASP A 142 23.99 -6.81 1.53
N PRO A 143 25.29 -6.89 1.91
CA PRO A 143 26.11 -8.09 1.71
C PRO A 143 25.61 -9.31 2.51
N HIS A 144 24.73 -9.09 3.50
CA HIS A 144 24.12 -10.17 4.30
C HIS A 144 22.77 -10.64 3.77
N ALA A 145 22.25 -10.01 2.73
CA ALA A 145 21.00 -10.43 2.12
C ALA A 145 21.19 -11.75 1.37
N LEU A 146 20.15 -12.56 1.41
CA LEU A 146 20.10 -13.80 0.66
C LEU A 146 20.01 -13.50 -0.86
N PRO A 147 20.75 -14.26 -1.68
CA PRO A 147 20.67 -14.07 -3.13
C PRO A 147 19.29 -14.48 -3.67
N ARG A 148 18.91 -13.87 -4.78
CA ARG A 148 17.60 -14.05 -5.42
C ARG A 148 17.23 -15.50 -5.72
N ASP A 149 18.19 -16.31 -6.13
CA ASP A 149 18.03 -17.73 -6.46
C ASP A 149 17.89 -18.63 -5.22
N ASN A 150 18.03 -18.09 -4.02
CA ASN A 150 17.79 -18.82 -2.79
C ASN A 150 16.30 -19.21 -2.68
N GLY A 151 16.01 -20.49 -2.44
CA GLY A 151 14.65 -21.01 -2.36
C GLY A 151 13.77 -20.31 -1.31
N ALA A 152 14.36 -19.82 -0.21
CA ALA A 152 13.61 -19.05 0.78
C ALA A 152 13.17 -17.68 0.23
N VAL A 153 14.05 -17.02 -0.54
CA VAL A 153 13.74 -15.74 -1.19
C VAL A 153 12.66 -15.93 -2.25
N THR A 154 12.78 -16.94 -3.10
CA THR A 154 11.79 -17.24 -4.14
C THR A 154 10.41 -17.54 -3.55
N THR A 155 10.35 -18.33 -2.48
CA THR A 155 9.11 -18.64 -1.79
C THR A 155 8.48 -17.38 -1.16
N THR A 156 9.29 -16.55 -0.49
CA THR A 156 8.85 -15.31 0.14
C THR A 156 8.34 -14.30 -0.91
N LEU A 157 9.07 -14.16 -2.01
CA LEU A 157 8.66 -13.31 -3.14
C LEU A 157 7.31 -13.75 -3.72
N GLY A 158 7.09 -15.06 -3.83
CA GLY A 158 5.81 -15.61 -4.27
C GLY A 158 4.65 -15.18 -3.38
N VAL A 159 4.84 -15.20 -2.05
CA VAL A 159 3.83 -14.76 -1.08
C VAL A 159 3.59 -13.26 -1.16
N VAL A 160 4.63 -12.44 -1.24
CA VAL A 160 4.49 -10.99 -1.41
C VAL A 160 3.73 -10.66 -2.69
N ARG A 161 4.07 -11.33 -3.81
CA ARG A 161 3.34 -11.17 -5.09
C ARG A 161 1.86 -11.55 -4.97
N GLU A 162 1.57 -12.62 -4.24
CA GLU A 162 0.19 -13.09 -4.03
C GLU A 162 -0.64 -12.05 -3.27
N GLU A 163 -0.10 -11.41 -2.22
CA GLU A 163 -0.79 -10.34 -1.50
C GLU A 163 -1.13 -9.15 -2.44
N PHE A 164 -0.18 -8.71 -3.27
CA PHE A 164 -0.44 -7.65 -4.25
C PHE A 164 -1.45 -8.06 -5.34
N ASN A 165 -1.41 -9.32 -5.79
CA ASN A 165 -2.40 -9.85 -6.74
C ASN A 165 -3.81 -9.85 -6.14
N LYS A 166 -3.98 -10.28 -4.88
CA LYS A 166 -5.25 -10.22 -4.15
C LYS A 166 -5.76 -8.79 -4.04
N ALA A 167 -4.87 -7.82 -3.84
CA ALA A 167 -5.20 -6.39 -3.81
C ALA A 167 -5.52 -5.80 -5.20
N GLY A 168 -5.41 -6.58 -6.27
CA GLY A 168 -5.78 -6.16 -7.61
C GLY A 168 -4.72 -5.36 -8.37
N PHE A 169 -3.47 -5.34 -7.91
CA PHE A 169 -2.37 -4.74 -8.67
C PHE A 169 -2.04 -5.56 -9.92
N ARG A 170 -1.68 -4.87 -11.00
CA ARG A 170 -1.21 -5.51 -12.21
C ARG A 170 0.26 -5.89 -12.08
N MET A 171 0.54 -7.18 -12.06
CA MET A 171 1.89 -7.70 -11.91
C MET A 171 2.52 -8.07 -13.23
N PHE A 172 3.84 -8.03 -13.29
CA PHE A 172 4.61 -8.61 -14.41
C PHE A 172 4.57 -10.14 -14.31
N ASN A 173 4.40 -10.82 -15.44
CA ASN A 173 4.51 -12.28 -15.49
C ASN A 173 5.97 -12.75 -15.40
N ASP A 174 6.17 -14.05 -15.20
CA ASP A 174 7.50 -14.59 -14.94
C ASP A 174 8.46 -14.42 -16.15
N GLN A 175 7.94 -14.48 -17.37
CA GLN A 175 8.77 -14.24 -18.57
C GLN A 175 9.25 -12.78 -18.65
N GLN A 176 8.37 -11.83 -18.33
CA GLN A 176 8.72 -10.42 -18.26
C GLN A 176 9.74 -10.17 -17.14
N MET A 177 9.54 -10.77 -15.97
CA MET A 177 10.47 -10.66 -14.85
C MET A 177 11.85 -11.26 -15.18
N THR A 178 11.91 -12.37 -15.91
CA THR A 178 13.18 -12.96 -16.37
C THR A 178 13.98 -11.96 -17.23
N ARG A 179 13.30 -11.28 -18.18
CA ARG A 179 13.96 -10.25 -19.01
C ARG A 179 14.43 -9.06 -18.19
N ILE A 180 13.62 -8.63 -17.23
CA ILE A 180 13.95 -7.55 -16.30
C ILE A 180 15.21 -7.90 -15.49
N TYR A 181 15.29 -9.12 -14.95
CA TYR A 181 16.48 -9.57 -14.22
C TYR A 181 17.71 -9.69 -15.09
N GLN A 182 17.56 -10.12 -16.35
CA GLN A 182 18.69 -10.12 -17.31
C GLN A 182 19.19 -8.69 -17.57
N ALA A 183 18.31 -7.71 -17.71
CA ALA A 183 18.68 -6.31 -17.84
C ALA A 183 19.41 -5.80 -16.59
N ILE A 184 18.88 -6.08 -15.38
CA ILE A 184 19.52 -5.72 -14.12
C ILE A 184 20.93 -6.32 -14.02
N GLU A 185 21.12 -7.57 -14.41
CA GLU A 185 22.42 -8.24 -14.38
C GLU A 185 23.43 -7.62 -15.37
N GLN A 186 22.96 -7.17 -16.53
CA GLN A 186 23.78 -6.48 -17.52
C GLN A 186 24.18 -5.05 -17.08
N GLU A 187 23.26 -4.31 -16.47
CA GLU A 187 23.50 -2.96 -15.96
C GLU A 187 24.23 -2.95 -14.61
N ALA A 188 24.13 -4.02 -13.82
CA ALA A 188 24.76 -4.14 -12.49
C ALA A 188 26.30 -4.14 -12.53
N LEU A 189 26.91 -4.18 -13.70
CA LEU A 189 28.34 -3.92 -13.85
C LEU A 189 28.71 -2.44 -13.63
N VAL A 190 27.72 -1.51 -13.58
CA VAL A 190 27.98 -0.07 -13.53
C VAL A 190 27.61 0.55 -12.18
N ASP A 191 26.45 0.26 -11.62
CA ASP A 191 26.06 0.72 -10.26
C ASP A 191 24.73 0.09 -9.81
N ARG A 192 24.65 -0.34 -8.53
CA ARG A 192 23.45 -0.99 -7.95
C ARG A 192 22.47 0.02 -7.32
N ALA A 193 22.49 1.26 -7.74
CA ALA A 193 21.66 2.31 -7.17
C ALA A 193 20.15 2.07 -7.45
N VAL A 194 19.31 2.50 -6.52
CA VAL A 194 17.85 2.48 -6.65
C VAL A 194 17.41 3.22 -7.93
N ASP A 195 18.14 4.26 -8.32
CA ASP A 195 17.87 5.06 -9.52
C ASP A 195 17.89 4.22 -10.80
N ASN A 196 18.78 3.24 -10.92
CA ASN A 196 18.80 2.35 -12.08
C ASN A 196 17.60 1.42 -12.12
N LEU A 197 17.14 0.94 -10.96
CA LEU A 197 15.90 0.15 -10.86
C LEU A 197 14.66 0.99 -11.17
N LEU A 198 14.65 2.26 -10.78
CA LEU A 198 13.58 3.20 -11.11
C LEU A 198 13.55 3.50 -12.62
N ALA A 199 14.72 3.74 -13.23
CA ALA A 199 14.82 3.93 -14.67
C ALA A 199 14.31 2.71 -15.45
N LEU A 200 14.71 1.51 -15.02
CA LEU A 200 14.22 0.26 -15.60
C LEU A 200 12.73 0.06 -15.39
N ALA A 201 12.20 0.37 -14.20
CA ALA A 201 10.78 0.29 -13.91
C ALA A 201 9.97 1.20 -14.85
N LEU A 202 10.44 2.42 -15.09
CA LEU A 202 9.83 3.36 -16.03
C LEU A 202 9.86 2.85 -17.46
N ASP A 203 10.99 2.30 -17.91
CA ASP A 203 11.14 1.73 -19.25
C ASP A 203 10.16 0.58 -19.46
N GLN A 204 9.98 -0.26 -18.46
CA GLN A 204 9.01 -1.35 -18.47
C GLN A 204 7.57 -0.90 -18.20
N GLN A 205 7.31 0.41 -18.06
CA GLN A 205 6.00 0.99 -17.75
C GLN A 205 5.41 0.51 -16.42
N ALA A 206 6.25 0.23 -15.44
CA ALA A 206 5.80 0.08 -14.07
C ALA A 206 5.50 1.46 -13.46
N GLU A 207 4.47 1.54 -12.64
CA GLU A 207 4.09 2.77 -11.93
C GLU A 207 4.56 2.74 -10.48
N ILE A 208 4.74 1.53 -9.95
CA ILE A 208 5.27 1.30 -8.61
C ILE A 208 6.41 0.29 -8.70
N LEU A 209 7.54 0.62 -8.06
CA LEU A 209 8.67 -0.28 -7.84
C LEU A 209 8.65 -0.76 -6.39
N VAL A 210 8.73 -2.07 -6.19
CA VAL A 210 8.96 -2.69 -4.89
C VAL A 210 10.29 -3.41 -4.94
N GLN A 211 11.23 -2.97 -4.12
CA GLN A 211 12.51 -3.63 -3.91
C GLN A 211 12.42 -4.51 -2.67
N MET A 212 12.69 -5.79 -2.80
CA MET A 212 12.64 -6.77 -1.72
C MET A 212 14.04 -7.22 -1.33
N GLU A 213 14.36 -7.12 -0.05
CA GLU A 213 15.57 -7.67 0.56
C GLU A 213 15.19 -8.67 1.65
N MET A 214 15.85 -9.82 1.66
CA MET A 214 15.65 -10.84 2.68
C MET A 214 16.96 -11.18 3.36
N ILE A 215 17.04 -10.96 4.67
CA ILE A 215 18.24 -11.20 5.47
C ILE A 215 18.00 -12.38 6.41
N ALA A 216 18.90 -13.36 6.36
CA ALA A 216 18.85 -14.50 7.27
C ALA A 216 19.42 -14.11 8.64
N GLY A 217 18.61 -14.23 9.68
CA GLY A 217 19.06 -14.09 11.07
C GLY A 217 19.93 -15.28 11.52
N LYS A 218 20.69 -15.09 12.58
CA LYS A 218 21.50 -16.15 13.19
C LYS A 218 20.62 -17.26 13.79
N ARG A 219 21.19 -18.44 13.92
CA ARG A 219 20.55 -19.56 14.65
C ARG A 219 20.66 -19.27 16.15
N ASP A 220 19.55 -18.93 16.78
CA ASP A 220 19.53 -18.63 18.21
C ASP A 220 18.96 -19.80 19.01
N GLN A 221 19.66 -20.21 20.05
CA GLN A 221 19.14 -21.11 21.06
C GLN A 221 18.27 -20.32 22.04
N ARG A 222 17.05 -20.72 22.23
CA ARG A 222 16.11 -20.14 23.19
C ARG A 222 16.06 -21.00 24.47
N GLY A 223 15.61 -20.43 25.56
CA GLY A 223 15.35 -21.18 26.79
C GLY A 223 14.42 -22.39 26.54
N GLY A 224 14.60 -23.49 27.27
CA GLY A 224 13.82 -24.73 27.09
C GLY A 224 14.29 -25.63 25.96
N GLY A 225 15.50 -25.44 25.42
CA GLY A 225 16.09 -26.31 24.40
C GLY A 225 15.65 -26.05 22.96
N PHE A 226 14.83 -25.05 22.71
CA PHE A 226 14.35 -24.71 21.37
C PHE A 226 15.37 -23.82 20.62
N TRP A 227 15.40 -24.02 19.30
CA TRP A 227 16.15 -23.22 18.34
C TRP A 227 15.19 -22.33 17.55
N ALA A 228 15.55 -21.05 17.38
CA ALA A 228 14.82 -20.13 16.54
C ALA A 228 15.59 -19.84 15.25
N VAL A 229 14.89 -19.88 14.14
CA VAL A 229 15.36 -19.37 12.84
C VAL A 229 14.56 -18.13 12.57
N LYS A 230 15.25 -17.01 12.36
CA LYS A 230 14.64 -15.73 12.04
C LYS A 230 14.99 -15.29 10.64
N THR A 231 14.12 -14.54 10.03
CA THR A 231 14.40 -13.80 8.81
C THR A 231 13.85 -12.39 8.95
N THR A 232 14.58 -11.41 8.44
CA THR A 232 14.13 -10.03 8.28
C THR A 232 13.85 -9.81 6.81
N LEU A 233 12.67 -9.29 6.51
CA LEU A 233 12.25 -8.90 5.18
C LEU A 233 12.08 -7.38 5.16
N ARG A 234 12.69 -6.74 4.16
CA ARG A 234 12.54 -5.32 3.90
C ARG A 234 11.92 -5.12 2.53
N LEU A 235 10.92 -4.23 2.46
CA LEU A 235 10.32 -3.76 1.21
C LEU A 235 10.52 -2.25 1.10
N GLY A 236 11.38 -1.80 0.20
CA GLY A 236 11.44 -0.42 -0.26
C GLY A 236 10.42 -0.21 -1.38
N ILE A 237 9.51 0.76 -1.22
CA ILE A 237 8.42 1.00 -2.16
C ILE A 237 8.56 2.41 -2.71
N TYR A 238 8.52 2.54 -4.04
CA TYR A 238 8.76 3.80 -4.73
C TYR A 238 7.71 4.05 -5.81
N ASP A 239 7.29 5.30 -5.94
CA ASP A 239 6.63 5.77 -7.17
C ASP A 239 7.67 5.83 -8.29
N ALA A 240 7.48 5.03 -9.33
CA ALA A 240 8.50 4.87 -10.36
C ALA A 240 8.67 6.14 -11.21
N ALA A 241 7.64 6.97 -11.33
CA ALA A 241 7.69 8.17 -12.16
C ALA A 241 8.48 9.30 -11.50
N THR A 242 8.29 9.50 -10.20
CA THR A 242 8.90 10.61 -9.46
C THR A 242 10.11 10.19 -8.64
N GLY A 243 10.35 8.89 -8.49
CA GLY A 243 11.39 8.35 -7.61
C GLY A 243 11.09 8.50 -6.12
N ARG A 244 9.92 9.07 -5.75
CA ARG A 244 9.55 9.27 -4.35
C ARG A 244 9.39 7.94 -3.64
N GLN A 245 9.99 7.83 -2.46
CA GLN A 245 9.76 6.69 -1.59
C GLN A 245 8.36 6.78 -0.97
N ILE A 246 7.54 5.76 -1.26
CA ILE A 246 6.18 5.63 -0.70
C ILE A 246 6.27 5.07 0.72
N ALA A 247 7.10 4.02 0.91
CA ALA A 247 7.28 3.38 2.20
C ALA A 247 8.60 2.58 2.26
N ASP A 248 9.05 2.33 3.47
CA ASP A 248 10.08 1.35 3.81
C ASP A 248 9.51 0.46 4.92
N ILE A 249 9.31 -0.81 4.63
CA ILE A 249 8.64 -1.76 5.50
C ILE A 249 9.63 -2.84 5.92
N VAL A 250 9.75 -3.04 7.21
CA VAL A 250 10.59 -4.10 7.78
C VAL A 250 9.72 -5.02 8.61
N THR A 251 9.73 -6.32 8.26
CA THR A 251 9.02 -7.35 9.00
C THR A 251 9.96 -8.48 9.39
N GLU A 252 9.64 -9.16 10.47
CA GLU A 252 10.38 -10.32 10.95
C GLU A 252 9.51 -11.57 10.92
N GLY A 253 10.05 -12.63 10.34
CA GLY A 253 9.50 -13.96 10.46
C GLY A 253 10.33 -14.83 11.40
N LYS A 254 9.66 -15.76 12.08
CA LYS A 254 10.31 -16.68 13.03
C LYS A 254 9.74 -18.07 12.91
N GLU A 255 10.63 -19.06 12.93
CA GLU A 255 10.28 -20.47 12.99
C GLU A 255 11.04 -21.13 14.13
N LEU A 256 10.38 -22.04 14.85
CA LEU A 256 10.96 -22.73 16.00
C LEU A 256 11.25 -24.21 15.67
N SER A 257 12.33 -24.73 16.23
CA SER A 257 12.70 -26.15 16.14
C SER A 257 13.11 -26.67 17.51
N ALA A 258 12.66 -27.88 17.83
CA ALA A 258 13.09 -28.59 19.05
C ALA A 258 14.53 -29.10 18.97
N LYS A 259 15.10 -29.17 17.78
CA LYS A 259 16.49 -29.62 17.55
C LYS A 259 17.26 -28.52 16.81
N LYS A 260 18.60 -28.47 16.99
CA LYS A 260 19.46 -27.61 16.22
C LYS A 260 19.29 -27.92 14.72
N PRO A 261 18.80 -26.98 13.91
CA PRO A 261 18.59 -27.24 12.48
C PRO A 261 19.93 -27.44 11.77
N GLY A 262 20.02 -28.52 10.96
CA GLY A 262 21.08 -28.70 9.98
C GLY A 262 20.93 -27.67 8.85
N ASN A 263 21.86 -27.65 7.89
CA ASN A 263 21.81 -26.66 6.81
C ASN A 263 20.54 -26.78 5.95
N TYR A 264 20.11 -27.98 5.61
CA TYR A 264 18.87 -28.19 4.85
C TYR A 264 17.63 -27.71 5.61
N ASP A 265 17.50 -28.10 6.89
CA ASP A 265 16.39 -27.66 7.72
C ASP A 265 16.42 -26.16 7.96
N TRP A 266 17.61 -25.56 8.06
CA TRP A 266 17.80 -24.13 8.18
C TRP A 266 17.15 -23.36 7.01
N TYR A 267 17.49 -23.71 5.76
CA TYR A 267 16.91 -23.06 4.57
C TYR A 267 15.42 -23.28 4.45
N ARG A 268 14.92 -24.47 4.77
CA ARG A 268 13.49 -24.75 4.81
C ARG A 268 12.76 -23.91 5.86
N MET A 269 13.35 -23.75 7.03
CA MET A 269 12.80 -22.93 8.11
C MET A 269 12.87 -21.43 7.79
N LEU A 270 13.92 -20.97 7.12
CA LEU A 270 14.01 -19.62 6.58
C LEU A 270 12.85 -19.33 5.61
N GLY A 271 12.54 -20.26 4.71
CA GLY A 271 11.40 -20.14 3.80
C GLY A 271 10.07 -20.01 4.56
N LYS A 272 9.84 -20.83 5.58
CA LYS A 272 8.62 -20.73 6.41
C LYS A 272 8.54 -19.41 7.19
N ALA A 273 9.66 -18.97 7.76
CA ALA A 273 9.74 -17.67 8.43
C ALA A 273 9.50 -16.53 7.41
N GLY A 274 10.09 -16.64 6.22
CA GLY A 274 9.90 -15.70 5.12
C GLY A 274 8.45 -15.58 4.65
N VAL A 275 7.73 -16.70 4.55
CA VAL A 275 6.28 -16.70 4.22
C VAL A 275 5.48 -15.84 5.19
N ARG A 276 5.74 -15.95 6.49
CA ARG A 276 5.04 -15.12 7.50
C ARG A 276 5.42 -13.65 7.39
N ALA A 277 6.72 -13.37 7.27
CA ALA A 277 7.21 -12.00 7.07
C ALA A 277 6.67 -11.40 5.77
N GLY A 278 6.65 -12.19 4.68
CA GLY A 278 6.19 -11.76 3.36
C GLY A 278 4.70 -11.41 3.31
N ALA A 279 3.87 -12.24 3.92
CA ALA A 279 2.44 -11.97 4.01
C ALA A 279 2.16 -10.67 4.82
N GLU A 280 2.85 -10.49 5.92
CA GLU A 280 2.72 -9.28 6.74
C GLU A 280 3.26 -8.04 6.00
N ALA A 281 4.45 -8.13 5.40
CA ALA A 281 5.04 -7.05 4.62
C ALA A 281 4.17 -6.65 3.42
N GLY A 282 3.59 -7.63 2.72
CA GLY A 282 2.68 -7.39 1.60
C GLY A 282 1.43 -6.61 2.03
N ARG A 283 0.79 -6.99 3.12
CA ARG A 283 -0.38 -6.27 3.66
C ARG A 283 -0.03 -4.84 4.08
N GLN A 284 1.06 -4.65 4.83
CA GLN A 284 1.52 -3.31 5.22
C GLN A 284 1.87 -2.45 4.00
N ALA A 285 2.50 -3.04 2.97
CA ALA A 285 2.82 -2.36 1.73
C ALA A 285 1.57 -1.84 1.01
N ILE A 286 0.54 -2.67 0.90
CA ILE A 286 -0.74 -2.30 0.28
C ILE A 286 -1.38 -1.13 1.04
N SER A 287 -1.40 -1.19 2.38
CA SER A 287 -1.93 -0.11 3.22
C SER A 287 -1.15 1.20 3.03
N ARG A 288 0.20 1.15 3.01
CA ARG A 288 1.03 2.34 2.79
C ARG A 288 0.91 2.95 1.40
N ILE A 289 0.82 2.11 0.38
CA ILE A 289 0.52 2.57 -0.99
C ILE A 289 -0.85 3.24 -1.01
N ALA A 290 -1.82 2.64 -0.33
CA ALA A 290 -3.15 3.17 -0.20
C ALA A 290 -3.18 4.55 0.47
N GLU A 291 -2.54 4.69 1.62
CA GLU A 291 -2.39 5.97 2.35
C GLU A 291 -1.70 7.03 1.48
N PHE A 292 -0.62 6.66 0.79
CA PHE A 292 0.10 7.58 -0.10
C PHE A 292 -0.82 8.15 -1.17
N TYR A 293 -1.60 7.31 -1.86
CA TYR A 293 -2.52 7.78 -2.90
C TYR A 293 -3.81 8.40 -2.37
N GLN A 294 -4.19 8.17 -1.11
CA GLN A 294 -5.25 8.93 -0.44
C GLN A 294 -4.82 10.37 -0.17
N ASN A 295 -3.63 10.55 0.41
CA ASN A 295 -3.08 11.86 0.71
C ASN A 295 -2.77 12.68 -0.55
N VAL A 296 -2.46 12.00 -1.67
CA VAL A 296 -2.40 12.61 -3.00
C VAL A 296 -3.76 13.20 -3.43
N GLY A 297 -4.87 12.73 -2.83
CA GLY A 297 -6.21 13.28 -3.09
C GLY A 297 -6.39 14.74 -2.70
N ASP A 298 -5.63 15.23 -1.70
CA ASP A 298 -5.70 16.62 -1.23
C ASP A 298 -4.80 17.54 -2.08
N PHE A 299 -3.70 17.02 -2.65
CA PHE A 299 -2.73 17.75 -3.47
C PHE A 299 -2.75 17.35 -4.96
N GLY A 300 -3.60 16.41 -5.36
CA GLY A 300 -3.60 15.84 -6.72
C GLY A 300 -2.54 14.75 -6.93
N PHE A 301 -2.46 14.25 -8.15
CA PHE A 301 -1.44 13.28 -8.55
C PHE A 301 -0.13 14.00 -8.86
N ALA A 302 0.99 13.46 -8.39
CA ALA A 302 2.31 13.94 -8.81
C ALA A 302 2.61 13.45 -10.23
N TYR A 303 2.98 14.35 -11.09
CA TYR A 303 3.42 14.10 -12.46
C TYR A 303 4.84 14.64 -12.66
N LEU A 304 5.69 13.83 -13.28
CA LEU A 304 6.98 14.28 -13.77
C LEU A 304 6.80 14.72 -15.23
N ILE A 305 6.95 16.02 -15.48
CA ILE A 305 6.76 16.59 -16.81
C ILE A 305 8.10 17.11 -17.32
N ILE A 306 8.48 16.67 -18.50
CA ILE A 306 9.73 17.04 -19.13
C ILE A 306 9.42 17.73 -20.45
N PHE A 307 9.96 18.93 -20.62
CA PHE A 307 9.94 19.66 -21.88
C PHE A 307 11.34 19.65 -22.49
N ARG A 308 11.43 19.30 -23.79
CA ARG A 308 12.69 19.21 -24.51
C ARG A 308 12.68 20.08 -25.75
N ASN A 309 13.82 20.69 -26.01
CA ASN A 309 14.07 21.50 -27.20
C ASN A 309 13.16 22.75 -27.31
N PHE A 310 12.81 23.34 -26.17
CA PHE A 310 12.16 24.64 -26.11
C PHE A 310 13.20 25.74 -25.91
N SER A 311 12.93 26.93 -26.45
CA SER A 311 13.73 28.11 -26.17
C SER A 311 13.45 28.67 -24.79
N PHE A 312 14.34 29.46 -24.19
CA PHE A 312 14.14 30.07 -22.87
C PHE A 312 12.83 30.84 -22.77
N ASN A 313 12.48 31.63 -23.79
CA ASN A 313 11.21 32.37 -23.77
C ASN A 313 9.98 31.44 -23.77
N GLN A 314 10.07 30.27 -24.41
CA GLN A 314 9.02 29.28 -24.40
C GLN A 314 8.97 28.55 -23.06
N GLU A 315 10.11 28.27 -22.44
CA GLU A 315 10.20 27.65 -21.11
C GLU A 315 9.59 28.57 -20.06
N ASP A 316 9.90 29.87 -20.08
CA ASP A 316 9.29 30.89 -19.20
C ASP A 316 7.76 30.93 -19.38
N ALA A 317 7.29 30.98 -20.62
CA ALA A 317 5.85 30.97 -20.91
C ALA A 317 5.15 29.64 -20.47
N ILE A 318 5.85 28.50 -20.55
CA ILE A 318 5.36 27.22 -20.05
C ILE A 318 5.25 27.25 -18.52
N LEU A 319 6.24 27.79 -17.83
CA LEU A 319 6.24 27.93 -16.38
C LEU A 319 5.11 28.84 -15.91
N ASP A 320 4.99 30.04 -16.49
CA ASP A 320 3.92 31.01 -16.21
C ASP A 320 2.53 30.38 -16.41
N TYR A 321 2.36 29.61 -17.49
CA TYR A 321 1.12 28.89 -17.76
C TYR A 321 0.82 27.83 -16.68
N LEU A 322 1.82 27.03 -16.32
CA LEU A 322 1.64 25.96 -15.34
C LEU A 322 1.38 26.51 -13.93
N GLU A 323 2.03 27.62 -13.55
CA GLU A 323 1.81 28.28 -12.26
C GLU A 323 0.45 28.99 -12.20
N GLY A 324 0.01 29.58 -13.30
CA GLY A 324 -1.24 30.34 -13.37
C GLY A 324 -2.49 29.52 -13.66
N SER A 325 -2.37 28.25 -14.02
CA SER A 325 -3.51 27.47 -14.52
C SER A 325 -4.33 26.80 -13.42
N PRO A 326 -5.66 26.94 -13.43
CA PRO A 326 -6.53 26.21 -12.52
C PRO A 326 -6.40 24.69 -12.69
N GLY A 327 -6.29 23.97 -11.57
CA GLY A 327 -6.15 22.51 -11.55
C GLY A 327 -4.71 22.04 -11.39
N PHE A 328 -3.73 22.95 -11.34
CA PHE A 328 -2.37 22.69 -10.91
C PHE A 328 -2.19 23.23 -9.50
N GLN A 329 -1.82 22.38 -8.57
CA GLN A 329 -1.83 22.72 -7.14
C GLN A 329 -0.45 23.08 -6.61
N GLN A 330 0.58 22.44 -7.13
CA GLN A 330 1.97 22.71 -6.78
C GLN A 330 2.85 22.40 -7.98
N LEU A 331 3.81 23.28 -8.25
CA LEU A 331 4.83 23.13 -9.27
C LEU A 331 6.20 23.20 -8.59
N SER A 332 7.10 22.30 -8.93
CA SER A 332 8.50 22.33 -8.48
C SER A 332 9.40 22.09 -9.68
N GLU A 333 10.32 23.01 -9.92
CA GLU A 333 11.37 22.82 -10.90
C GLU A 333 12.45 21.89 -10.33
N LEU A 334 12.64 20.73 -10.97
CA LEU A 334 13.63 19.75 -10.56
C LEU A 334 14.96 19.95 -11.28
N LYS A 335 14.89 20.30 -12.56
CA LYS A 335 16.07 20.52 -13.39
C LYS A 335 15.73 21.45 -14.53
N ASN A 336 16.59 22.45 -14.74
CA ASN A 336 16.53 23.35 -15.87
C ASN A 336 17.92 23.46 -16.49
N THR A 337 18.03 23.09 -17.74
CA THR A 337 19.26 23.20 -18.53
C THR A 337 18.86 23.57 -19.96
N ARG A 338 19.81 24.03 -20.75
CA ARG A 338 19.54 24.38 -22.14
C ARG A 338 18.80 23.24 -22.86
N ASN A 339 17.61 23.53 -23.39
CA ASN A 339 16.74 22.59 -24.10
C ASN A 339 16.16 21.45 -23.25
N TYR A 340 16.18 21.56 -21.90
CA TYR A 340 15.64 20.52 -21.00
C TYR A 340 15.12 21.12 -19.71
N LEU A 341 13.80 21.11 -19.55
CA LEU A 341 13.09 21.54 -18.35
C LEU A 341 12.36 20.35 -17.75
N GLU A 342 12.62 20.04 -16.50
CA GLU A 342 12.01 18.94 -15.75
C GLU A 342 11.29 19.47 -14.52
N LEU A 343 10.01 19.15 -14.42
CA LEU A 343 9.10 19.66 -13.44
C LEU A 343 8.36 18.55 -12.72
N GLU A 344 8.21 18.66 -11.41
CA GLU A 344 7.21 17.92 -10.66
C GLU A 344 5.96 18.79 -10.54
N LEU A 345 4.84 18.32 -11.07
CA LEU A 345 3.55 18.98 -11.06
C LEU A 345 2.51 18.17 -10.33
N PHE A 346 1.81 18.79 -9.37
CA PHE A 346 0.67 18.18 -8.72
C PHE A 346 -0.63 18.65 -9.38
N SER A 347 -1.48 17.70 -9.79
CA SER A 347 -2.74 18.01 -10.45
C SER A 347 -3.84 17.00 -10.06
N SER A 348 -5.06 17.50 -9.88
CA SER A 348 -6.24 16.67 -9.70
C SER A 348 -6.73 15.98 -10.99
N GLU A 349 -6.19 16.41 -12.14
CA GLU A 349 -6.55 15.87 -13.44
C GLU A 349 -5.94 14.47 -13.66
N GLU A 350 -6.72 13.58 -14.25
CA GLU A 350 -6.20 12.30 -14.73
C GLU A 350 -5.16 12.48 -15.84
N LYS A 351 -4.16 11.61 -15.87
CA LYS A 351 -3.03 11.61 -16.82
C LYS A 351 -3.40 11.96 -18.27
N SER A 352 -4.42 11.29 -18.79
CA SER A 352 -4.84 11.48 -20.18
C SER A 352 -5.51 12.85 -20.43
N ARG A 353 -6.20 13.39 -19.43
CA ARG A 353 -6.79 14.72 -19.48
C ARG A 353 -5.72 15.79 -19.33
N LEU A 354 -4.83 15.63 -18.34
CA LEU A 354 -3.70 16.51 -18.10
C LEU A 354 -2.85 16.68 -19.36
N ARG A 355 -2.45 15.57 -19.99
CA ARG A 355 -1.68 15.60 -21.24
C ARG A 355 -2.38 16.39 -22.35
N ARG A 356 -3.69 16.15 -22.54
CA ARG A 356 -4.46 16.87 -23.57
C ARG A 356 -4.63 18.34 -23.22
N LYS A 357 -4.83 18.65 -21.93
CA LYS A 357 -4.95 20.03 -21.44
C LYS A 357 -3.66 20.79 -21.73
N ILE A 358 -2.52 20.29 -21.30
CA ILE A 358 -1.21 20.92 -21.53
C ILE A 358 -0.99 21.18 -23.02
N ARG A 359 -1.21 20.18 -23.88
CA ARG A 359 -1.01 20.35 -25.33
C ARG A 359 -1.95 21.35 -25.96
N ARG A 360 -3.19 21.43 -25.53
CA ARG A 360 -4.17 22.38 -26.04
C ARG A 360 -3.81 23.79 -25.60
N ASP A 361 -3.60 23.95 -24.29
CA ASP A 361 -3.42 25.26 -23.68
C ASP A 361 -2.07 25.90 -24.12
N LEU A 362 -1.00 25.09 -24.30
CA LEU A 362 0.26 25.59 -24.87
C LEU A 362 0.13 26.00 -26.35
N ARG A 363 -0.69 25.29 -27.12
CA ARG A 363 -0.97 25.67 -28.50
C ARG A 363 -1.73 27.00 -28.58
N ASP A 364 -2.63 27.25 -27.61
CA ASP A 364 -3.34 28.53 -27.50
C ASP A 364 -2.40 29.68 -27.16
N LEU A 365 -1.20 29.38 -26.63
CA LEU A 365 -0.07 30.30 -26.41
C LEU A 365 0.92 30.31 -27.59
N GLU A 366 0.55 29.77 -28.75
CA GLU A 366 1.42 29.69 -29.94
C GLU A 366 2.71 28.86 -29.72
N ILE A 367 2.70 27.94 -28.71
CA ILE A 367 3.80 27.04 -28.46
C ILE A 367 3.42 25.66 -29.00
N GLU A 368 4.02 25.24 -30.10
CA GLU A 368 3.82 23.93 -30.65
C GLU A 368 4.48 22.87 -29.77
N VAL A 369 3.68 21.85 -29.41
CA VAL A 369 4.11 20.80 -28.51
C VAL A 369 3.62 19.41 -28.96
N ALA A 370 4.54 18.49 -29.10
CA ALA A 370 4.27 17.09 -29.35
C ALA A 370 4.55 16.24 -28.11
N THR A 371 3.79 15.18 -27.92
CA THR A 371 4.09 14.20 -26.88
C THR A 371 5.10 13.19 -27.42
N GLN A 372 6.30 13.15 -26.85
CA GLN A 372 7.33 12.19 -27.21
C GLN A 372 7.08 10.82 -26.56
N SER A 373 6.79 10.83 -25.24
CA SER A 373 6.51 9.59 -24.51
C SER A 373 5.62 9.84 -23.29
N VAL A 374 4.93 8.80 -22.85
CA VAL A 374 4.19 8.76 -21.58
C VAL A 374 4.44 7.40 -20.92
N SER A 375 5.03 7.41 -19.73
CA SER A 375 5.28 6.20 -18.96
C SER A 375 4.93 6.46 -17.49
N GLY A 376 4.01 5.67 -16.93
CA GLY A 376 3.47 5.96 -15.60
C GLY A 376 2.90 7.38 -15.51
N ASN A 377 3.33 8.14 -14.52
CA ASN A 377 3.00 9.56 -14.35
C ASN A 377 4.05 10.51 -14.99
N ARG A 378 5.01 9.96 -15.75
CA ARG A 378 6.00 10.73 -16.47
C ARG A 378 5.51 11.04 -17.88
N MET A 379 5.60 12.30 -18.29
CA MET A 379 5.25 12.78 -19.62
C MET A 379 6.44 13.56 -20.22
N VAL A 380 6.82 13.23 -21.42
CA VAL A 380 7.87 13.96 -22.15
C VAL A 380 7.23 14.67 -23.33
N PHE A 381 7.38 15.96 -23.36
CA PHE A 381 6.96 16.83 -24.44
C PHE A 381 8.19 17.33 -25.20
N ILE A 382 8.03 17.51 -26.48
CA ILE A 382 9.08 18.03 -27.38
C ILE A 382 8.51 19.13 -28.24
N ASN A 383 9.33 20.14 -28.48
CA ASN A 383 9.04 21.10 -29.52
C ASN A 383 9.29 20.46 -30.89
N PRO A 384 8.23 20.28 -31.73
CA PRO A 384 8.39 19.63 -33.04
C PRO A 384 9.14 20.48 -34.05
N ASP A 385 9.22 21.84 -33.84
CA ASP A 385 9.83 22.79 -34.74
C ASP A 385 11.31 23.02 -34.44
N ALA A 386 11.82 22.49 -33.33
CA ALA A 386 13.24 22.52 -33.00
C ALA A 386 13.96 21.39 -33.70
N GLY A 387 14.43 21.65 -34.92
CA GLY A 387 15.25 20.75 -35.74
C GLY A 387 16.70 20.68 -35.29
#